data_62366312aa060f31e30305d6e7b1a538
#
_entry.id   62366312aa060f31e30305d6e7b1a538
#
_cell.length_a   1.000
_cell.length_b   1.000
_cell.length_c   1.000
_cell.angle_alpha   90.00
_cell.angle_beta   90.00
_cell.angle_gamma   90.00
#
_symmetry.space_group_name_H-M   'P 1'
#
loop_
_entity.id
_entity.type
_entity.pdbx_description
1 polymer ?
#
loop_
_entity_poly.entity_id
_entity_poly.type
_entity_poly.pdbx_seq_one_letter_code
_entity_poly.pdbx_strand_id
1 'polypeptide(L)'
;MGTYAWAATYAWVAIGGALGSMARFWLGIVVAQLAGARFPWGTLLINVLGSFIIGWFDVLTGEFGRWAVPPDARAFVLVGICGGFTTFSSFSLQTMQLLQGGEAVRAGAYIVGSVVLCLVSVWAGMMLARA
;
A
#
# COMPACT_ATOMS: atom_id res chain seq x y z
N MET A 1 19.18 -10.71 -20.02
CA MET A 1 19.61 -9.95 -18.81
C MET A 1 20.49 -10.86 -17.96
N GLY A 2 21.69 -10.42 -17.63
CA GLY A 2 22.63 -11.23 -16.83
C GLY A 2 22.17 -11.36 -15.37
N THR A 3 22.59 -12.42 -14.71
CA THR A 3 22.28 -12.76 -13.31
C THR A 3 22.54 -11.61 -12.32
N TYR A 4 23.52 -10.75 -12.62
CA TYR A 4 23.89 -9.60 -11.80
C TYR A 4 22.86 -8.44 -11.81
N ALA A 5 22.12 -8.28 -12.92
CA ALA A 5 21.08 -7.24 -13.02
C ALA A 5 19.92 -7.52 -12.05
N TRP A 6 19.53 -8.78 -11.90
CA TRP A 6 18.49 -9.18 -10.95
C TRP A 6 18.92 -9.00 -9.48
N ALA A 7 20.21 -9.24 -9.17
CA ALA A 7 20.72 -9.08 -7.80
C ALA A 7 20.59 -7.61 -7.32
N ALA A 8 20.88 -6.64 -8.19
CA ALA A 8 20.70 -5.23 -7.86
C ALA A 8 19.22 -4.88 -7.63
N THR A 9 18.33 -5.35 -8.50
CA THR A 9 16.88 -5.14 -8.37
C THR A 9 16.34 -5.75 -7.06
N TYR A 10 16.77 -6.95 -6.70
CA TYR A 10 16.41 -7.57 -5.41
C TYR A 10 16.87 -6.73 -4.21
N ALA A 11 18.07 -6.17 -4.24
CA ALA A 11 18.58 -5.32 -3.18
C ALA A 11 17.70 -4.05 -3.04
N TRP A 12 17.36 -3.41 -4.14
CA TRP A 12 16.48 -2.23 -4.14
C TRP A 12 15.09 -2.56 -3.59
N VAL A 13 14.50 -3.67 -4.02
CA VAL A 13 13.19 -4.13 -3.51
C VAL A 13 13.27 -4.44 -2.01
N ALA A 14 14.35 -5.08 -1.54
CA ALA A 14 14.54 -5.38 -0.12
C ALA A 14 14.64 -4.09 0.73
N ILE A 15 15.41 -3.09 0.29
CA ILE A 15 15.54 -1.81 0.98
C ILE A 15 14.18 -1.07 0.99
N GLY A 16 13.53 -0.99 -0.17
CA GLY A 16 12.20 -0.38 -0.27
C GLY A 16 11.16 -1.08 0.60
N GLY A 17 11.17 -2.40 0.61
CA GLY A 17 10.29 -3.22 1.44
C GLY A 17 10.50 -3.01 2.93
N ALA A 18 11.77 -2.91 3.38
CA ALA A 18 12.10 -2.57 4.75
C ALA A 18 11.56 -1.20 5.14
N LEU A 19 11.79 -0.17 4.32
CA LEU A 19 11.30 1.20 4.56
C LEU A 19 9.77 1.24 4.57
N GLY A 20 9.11 0.61 3.60
CA GLY A 20 7.66 0.54 3.52
C GLY A 20 7.04 -0.17 4.74
N SER A 21 7.61 -1.31 5.16
CA SER A 21 7.14 -2.06 6.33
C SER A 21 7.34 -1.30 7.63
N MET A 22 8.43 -0.59 7.80
CA MET A 22 8.69 0.28 8.96
C MET A 22 7.69 1.45 9.01
N ALA A 23 7.45 2.11 7.88
CA ALA A 23 6.46 3.19 7.77
C ALA A 23 5.04 2.69 8.09
N ARG A 24 4.67 1.52 7.58
CA ARG A 24 3.40 0.86 7.91
C ARG A 24 3.25 0.60 9.40
N PHE A 25 4.25 0.02 10.02
CA PHE A 25 4.24 -0.29 11.45
C PHE A 25 4.07 0.99 12.28
N TRP A 26 4.86 2.01 11.99
CA TRP A 26 4.79 3.29 12.66
C TRP A 26 3.41 3.95 12.51
N LEU A 27 2.91 4.08 11.27
CA LEU A 27 1.62 4.71 11.01
C LEU A 27 0.46 3.92 11.65
N GLY A 28 0.54 2.59 11.66
CA GLY A 28 -0.42 1.73 12.33
C GLY A 28 -0.53 2.03 13.83
N ILE A 29 0.61 2.21 14.51
CA ILE A 29 0.64 2.59 15.93
C ILE A 29 0.02 3.98 16.13
N VAL A 30 0.44 4.97 15.34
CA VAL A 30 -0.06 6.34 15.46
C VAL A 30 -1.58 6.40 15.28
N VAL A 31 -2.10 5.75 14.26
CA VAL A 31 -3.55 5.74 14.01
C VAL A 31 -4.31 5.00 15.11
N ALA A 32 -3.78 3.87 15.61
CA ALA A 32 -4.40 3.15 16.72
C ALA A 32 -4.48 3.99 17.99
N GLN A 33 -3.46 4.81 18.28
CA GLN A 33 -3.46 5.73 19.41
C GLN A 33 -4.48 6.87 19.26
N LEU A 34 -4.67 7.37 18.02
CA LEU A 34 -5.57 8.49 17.75
C LEU A 34 -7.03 8.06 17.58
N ALA A 35 -7.27 6.99 16.86
CA ALA A 35 -8.61 6.53 16.45
C ALA A 35 -9.15 5.35 17.29
N GLY A 36 -8.30 4.77 18.14
CA GLY A 36 -8.63 3.59 18.93
C GLY A 36 -8.51 2.29 18.13
N ALA A 37 -8.63 1.14 18.84
CA ALA A 37 -8.40 -0.19 18.30
C ALA A 37 -9.69 -0.95 17.94
N ARG A 38 -10.88 -0.36 18.12
CA ARG A 38 -12.17 -1.04 17.87
C ARG A 38 -12.45 -1.34 16.41
N PHE A 39 -11.89 -0.53 15.52
CA PHE A 39 -11.97 -0.70 14.07
C PHE A 39 -10.57 -0.52 13.50
N PRO A 40 -10.15 -1.30 12.49
CA PRO A 40 -8.78 -1.28 11.96
C PRO A 40 -8.51 -0.07 11.04
N TRP A 41 -8.67 1.14 11.57
CA TRP A 41 -8.44 2.41 10.86
C TRP A 41 -7.03 2.52 10.30
N GLY A 42 -6.04 2.01 11.04
CA GLY A 42 -4.64 2.05 10.63
C GLY A 42 -4.40 1.32 9.32
N THR A 43 -4.85 0.08 9.22
CA THR A 43 -4.70 -0.74 8.01
C THR A 43 -5.50 -0.16 6.84
N LEU A 44 -6.71 0.34 7.09
CA LEU A 44 -7.51 1.00 6.07
C LEU A 44 -6.78 2.22 5.50
N LEU A 45 -6.31 3.12 6.35
CA LEU A 45 -5.58 4.32 5.93
C LEU A 45 -4.29 3.98 5.17
N ILE A 46 -3.51 3.02 5.68
CA ILE A 46 -2.27 2.55 5.04
C ILE A 46 -2.54 2.05 3.63
N ASN A 47 -3.55 1.19 3.46
CA ASN A 47 -3.88 0.65 2.15
C ASN A 47 -4.45 1.70 1.19
N VAL A 48 -5.24 2.65 1.68
CA VAL A 48 -5.75 3.79 0.89
C VAL A 48 -4.61 4.70 0.43
N LEU A 49 -3.70 5.08 1.34
CA LEU A 49 -2.54 5.91 0.99
C LEU A 49 -1.60 5.20 0.01
N GLY A 50 -1.30 3.94 0.28
CA GLY A 50 -0.45 3.14 -0.61
C GLY A 50 -1.07 2.95 -1.99
N SER A 51 -2.39 2.78 -2.09
CA SER A 51 -3.12 2.71 -3.35
C SER A 51 -3.05 4.02 -4.14
N PHE A 52 -3.13 5.15 -3.46
CA PHE A 52 -2.93 6.46 -4.10
C PHE A 52 -1.51 6.60 -4.66
N ILE A 53 -0.51 6.32 -3.82
CA ILE A 53 0.90 6.48 -4.19
C ILE A 53 1.27 5.56 -5.36
N ILE A 54 0.84 4.30 -5.34
CA ILE A 54 1.17 3.36 -6.40
C ILE A 54 0.56 3.79 -7.74
N GLY A 55 -0.70 4.23 -7.75
CA GLY A 55 -1.36 4.70 -8.97
C GLY A 55 -0.72 5.99 -9.52
N TRP A 56 -0.39 6.93 -8.64
CA TRP A 56 0.27 8.18 -8.99
C TRP A 56 1.67 7.95 -9.57
N PHE A 57 2.50 7.17 -8.89
CA PHE A 57 3.87 6.90 -9.30
C PHE A 57 3.93 6.03 -10.56
N ASP A 58 3.03 5.05 -10.68
CA ASP A 58 2.97 4.17 -11.86
C ASP A 58 2.75 4.96 -13.14
N VAL A 59 1.80 5.89 -13.14
CA VAL A 59 1.51 6.75 -14.31
C VAL A 59 2.66 7.72 -14.60
N LEU A 60 3.24 8.34 -13.57
CA LEU A 60 4.35 9.29 -13.77
C LEU A 60 5.60 8.65 -14.35
N THR A 61 5.84 7.38 -14.06
CA THR A 61 7.07 6.67 -14.43
C THR A 61 6.84 5.57 -15.47
N GLY A 62 5.62 5.42 -15.96
CA GLY A 62 5.26 4.48 -17.03
C GLY A 62 5.85 4.85 -18.39
N GLU A 63 5.59 4.05 -19.40
CA GLU A 63 6.15 4.22 -20.76
C GLU A 63 5.88 5.62 -21.35
N PHE A 64 4.71 6.19 -21.05
CA PHE A 64 4.31 7.53 -21.48
C PHE A 64 4.32 8.55 -20.34
N GLY A 65 4.97 8.20 -19.24
CA GLY A 65 5.06 9.05 -18.05
C GLY A 65 6.03 10.22 -18.23
N ARG A 66 5.81 11.27 -17.43
CA ARG A 66 6.65 12.48 -17.48
C ARG A 66 8.03 12.30 -16.84
N TRP A 67 8.21 11.26 -16.03
CA TRP A 67 9.44 10.99 -15.30
C TRP A 67 10.13 9.75 -15.86
N ALA A 68 11.25 9.94 -16.51
CA ALA A 68 12.11 8.85 -16.93
C ALA A 68 12.94 8.35 -15.73
N VAL A 69 12.56 7.19 -15.19
CA VAL A 69 13.28 6.57 -14.07
C VAL A 69 13.81 5.19 -14.48
N PRO A 70 14.97 4.77 -13.94
CA PRO A 70 15.49 3.43 -14.18
C PRO A 70 14.52 2.35 -13.68
N PRO A 71 14.51 1.14 -14.31
CA PRO A 71 13.67 0.02 -13.87
C PRO A 71 13.85 -0.34 -12.39
N ASP A 72 15.07 -0.27 -11.87
CA ASP A 72 15.37 -0.55 -10.47
C ASP A 72 14.74 0.47 -9.51
N ALA A 73 14.75 1.75 -9.86
CA ALA A 73 14.08 2.80 -9.08
C ALA A 73 12.57 2.62 -9.09
N ARG A 74 12.00 2.18 -10.22
CA ARG A 74 10.58 1.86 -10.33
C ARG A 74 10.24 0.64 -9.45
N ALA A 75 11.04 -0.42 -9.49
CA ALA A 75 10.88 -1.60 -8.64
C ALA A 75 11.02 -1.25 -7.14
N PHE A 76 11.99 -0.41 -6.79
CA PHE A 76 12.18 0.09 -5.43
C PHE A 76 10.91 0.74 -4.86
N VAL A 77 10.24 1.60 -5.64
CA VAL A 77 9.04 2.30 -5.17
C VAL A 77 7.81 1.40 -5.24
N LEU A 78 7.49 0.82 -6.41
CA LEU A 78 6.23 0.11 -6.61
C LEU A 78 6.19 -1.22 -5.85
N VAL A 79 7.25 -2.02 -5.98
CA VAL A 79 7.31 -3.34 -5.35
C VAL A 79 7.84 -3.24 -3.93
N GLY A 80 8.92 -2.49 -3.71
CA GLY A 80 9.54 -2.32 -2.41
C GLY A 80 8.67 -1.47 -1.48
N ILE A 81 8.67 -0.16 -1.67
CA ILE A 81 8.00 0.76 -0.74
C ILE A 81 6.50 0.49 -0.66
N CYS A 82 5.78 0.54 -1.78
CA CYS A 82 4.33 0.34 -1.78
C CYS A 82 3.95 -1.08 -1.35
N GLY A 83 4.67 -2.10 -1.81
CA GLY A 83 4.44 -3.49 -1.42
C GLY A 83 4.71 -3.76 0.06
N GLY A 84 5.75 -3.15 0.65
CA GLY A 84 6.04 -3.24 2.08
C GLY A 84 5.07 -2.41 2.94
N PHE A 85 4.63 -1.26 2.44
CA PHE A 85 3.72 -0.36 3.14
C PHE A 85 2.30 -0.88 3.20
N THR A 86 1.73 -1.39 2.09
CA THR A 86 0.37 -1.93 2.03
C THR A 86 0.30 -3.38 2.53
N THR A 87 -0.89 -3.84 2.93
CA THR A 87 -1.03 -5.20 3.44
C THR A 87 -2.44 -5.76 3.27
N PHE A 88 -2.56 -6.78 2.44
CA PHE A 88 -3.80 -7.55 2.32
C PHE A 88 -3.94 -8.60 3.43
N SER A 89 -2.84 -9.17 3.91
CA SER A 89 -2.86 -10.20 4.95
C SER A 89 -3.34 -9.64 6.30
N SER A 90 -2.93 -8.45 6.69
CA SER A 90 -3.44 -7.79 7.89
C SER A 90 -4.92 -7.45 7.77
N PHE A 91 -5.37 -6.96 6.60
CA PHE A 91 -6.79 -6.76 6.30
C PHE A 91 -7.59 -8.05 6.47
N SER A 92 -7.11 -9.16 5.91
CA SER A 92 -7.78 -10.46 6.01
C SER A 92 -7.88 -10.95 7.45
N LEU A 93 -6.77 -10.87 8.20
CA LEU A 93 -6.74 -11.28 9.61
C LEU A 93 -7.69 -10.45 10.46
N GLN A 94 -7.65 -9.14 10.34
CA GLN A 94 -8.50 -8.21 11.10
C GLN A 94 -9.98 -8.38 10.77
N THR A 95 -10.32 -8.66 9.51
CA THR A 95 -11.69 -9.00 9.10
C THR A 95 -12.19 -10.25 9.82
N MET A 96 -11.37 -11.31 9.86
CA MET A 96 -11.73 -12.53 10.57
C MET A 96 -11.85 -12.32 12.08
N GLN A 97 -10.99 -11.49 12.67
CA GLN A 97 -11.08 -11.13 14.10
C GLN A 97 -12.39 -10.40 14.42
N LEU A 98 -12.82 -9.46 13.56
CA LEU A 98 -14.11 -8.78 13.72
C LEU A 98 -15.28 -9.78 13.63
N LEU A 99 -15.26 -10.72 12.69
CA LEU A 99 -16.29 -11.76 12.56
C LEU A 99 -16.32 -12.68 13.77
N GLN A 100 -15.17 -13.14 14.25
CA GLN A 100 -15.05 -13.99 15.44
C GLN A 100 -15.50 -13.26 16.72
N GLY A 101 -15.33 -11.96 16.78
CA GLY A 101 -15.83 -11.10 17.86
C GLY A 101 -17.33 -10.79 17.76
N GLY A 102 -18.06 -11.35 16.79
CA GLY A 102 -19.48 -11.09 16.60
C GLY A 102 -19.80 -9.73 15.95
N GLU A 103 -18.79 -9.03 15.44
CA GLU A 103 -18.93 -7.68 14.86
C GLU A 103 -19.12 -7.74 13.32
N ALA A 104 -20.09 -8.52 12.85
CA ALA A 104 -20.32 -8.77 11.42
C ALA A 104 -20.57 -7.50 10.60
N VAL A 105 -21.26 -6.51 11.15
CA VAL A 105 -21.54 -5.23 10.48
C VAL A 105 -20.24 -4.45 10.27
N ARG A 106 -19.37 -4.40 11.28
CA ARG A 106 -18.05 -3.76 11.16
C ARG A 106 -17.15 -4.49 10.17
N ALA A 107 -17.16 -5.82 10.19
CA ALA A 107 -16.44 -6.64 9.23
C ALA A 107 -16.89 -6.35 7.79
N GLY A 108 -18.20 -6.31 7.55
CA GLY A 108 -18.77 -5.97 6.25
C GLY A 108 -18.41 -4.54 5.79
N ALA A 109 -18.51 -3.56 6.68
CA ALA A 109 -18.10 -2.18 6.41
C ALA A 109 -16.60 -2.07 6.11
N TYR A 110 -15.77 -2.83 6.83
CA TYR A 110 -14.32 -2.88 6.61
C TYR A 110 -13.96 -3.48 5.24
N ILE A 111 -14.62 -4.58 4.86
CA ILE A 111 -14.41 -5.22 3.54
C ILE A 111 -14.79 -4.24 2.42
N VAL A 112 -16.03 -3.77 2.43
CA VAL A 112 -16.55 -2.90 1.36
C VAL A 112 -15.80 -1.57 1.33
N GLY A 113 -15.59 -0.95 2.48
CA GLY A 113 -14.87 0.31 2.60
C GLY A 113 -13.42 0.19 2.10
N SER A 114 -12.71 -0.87 2.48
CA SER A 114 -11.33 -1.10 2.03
C SER A 114 -11.25 -1.25 0.52
N VAL A 115 -12.09 -2.08 -0.09
CA VAL A 115 -12.08 -2.32 -1.54
C VAL A 115 -12.44 -1.04 -2.29
N VAL A 116 -13.55 -0.40 -1.94
CA VAL A 116 -14.03 0.80 -2.65
C VAL A 116 -13.04 1.96 -2.49
N LEU A 117 -12.61 2.25 -1.26
CA LEU A 117 -11.70 3.37 -1.02
C LEU A 117 -10.34 3.17 -1.65
N CYS A 118 -9.78 1.94 -1.64
CA CYS A 118 -8.50 1.67 -2.30
C CYS A 118 -8.61 1.80 -3.82
N LEU A 119 -9.69 1.30 -4.45
CA LEU A 119 -9.90 1.45 -5.90
C LEU A 119 -10.11 2.90 -6.30
N VAL A 120 -10.90 3.66 -5.55
CA VAL A 120 -11.08 5.11 -5.78
C VAL A 120 -9.75 5.84 -5.59
N SER A 121 -8.98 5.47 -4.58
CA SER A 121 -7.70 6.10 -4.25
C SER A 121 -6.64 5.87 -5.34
N VAL A 122 -6.50 4.64 -5.86
CA VAL A 122 -5.58 4.37 -6.96
C VAL A 122 -6.00 5.13 -8.22
N TRP A 123 -7.29 5.16 -8.53
CA TRP A 123 -7.81 5.94 -9.65
C TRP A 123 -7.52 7.44 -9.49
N ALA A 124 -7.75 8.00 -8.30
CA ALA A 124 -7.45 9.40 -8.01
C ALA A 124 -5.95 9.72 -8.17
N GLY A 125 -5.07 8.83 -7.70
CA GLY A 125 -3.62 8.96 -7.92
C GLY A 125 -3.26 8.97 -9.40
N MET A 126 -3.83 8.06 -10.18
CA MET A 126 -3.63 8.01 -11.64
C MET A 126 -4.13 9.26 -12.35
N MET A 127 -5.29 9.80 -11.93
CA MET A 127 -5.83 11.04 -12.51
C MET A 127 -4.94 12.25 -12.19
N LEU A 128 -4.49 12.38 -10.95
CA LEU A 128 -3.58 13.45 -10.55
C LEU A 128 -2.25 13.40 -11.32
N ALA A 129 -1.73 12.21 -11.59
CA ALA A 129 -0.50 12.06 -12.36
C ALA A 129 -0.63 12.49 -13.83
N ARG A 130 -1.85 12.44 -14.38
CA ARG A 130 -2.15 12.85 -15.77
C ARG A 130 -2.41 14.36 -15.91
N ALA A 131 -2.79 15.02 -14.83
CA ALA A 131 -3.01 16.45 -14.80
C ALA A 131 -1.69 17.22 -14.88
#